data_5b628a2fbb6ac0ae1cdcf025c05ab78a
#
_entry.id   5b628a2fbb6ac0ae1cdcf025c05ab78a
#
_cell.length_a   1.000
_cell.length_b   1.000
_cell.length_c   1.000
_cell.angle_alpha   90.00
_cell.angle_beta   90.00
_cell.angle_gamma   90.00
#
_symmetry.space_group_name_H-M   'P 1'
#
loop_
_entity.id
_entity.type
_entity.pdbx_description
1 polymer ?
#
loop_
_entity_poly.entity_id
_entity_poly.type
_entity_poly.pdbx_seq_one_letter_code
_entity_poly.pdbx_strand_id
1 'polypeptide(L)'
;MAVLLEAINIKRKTLFELENAPYACLDSDITTPTARGGQTLVRLKMRNLLTSAVFEKTFKASDKFKEPDLQLVPASYLYSDGEGSHFLDQESYETLTLDEGMVGNALDFLTEGALIQLHKYNGNPIGLQLPMFVELDVTYAEPAARGDSSSGSGTKLAKLETGLEIRVPPFIKEGEKVKVTTENGEFSGRADKS
;
A
#
# COMPACT_ATOMS: atom_id res chain seq x y z
N MET A 1 -0.12 17.83 -20.31
CA MET A 1 -0.09 18.98 -19.38
C MET A 1 0.14 18.44 -18.00
N ALA A 2 1.17 18.91 -17.27
CA ALA A 2 1.40 18.46 -15.90
C ALA A 2 0.22 18.92 -15.02
N VAL A 3 -0.39 18.00 -14.30
CA VAL A 3 -1.42 18.30 -13.32
C VAL A 3 -0.74 18.98 -12.13
N LEU A 4 -1.27 20.14 -11.73
CA LEU A 4 -0.77 20.89 -10.58
C LEU A 4 -1.71 20.67 -9.40
N LEU A 5 -1.17 20.13 -8.31
CA LEU A 5 -1.86 19.93 -7.04
C LEU A 5 -1.61 21.13 -6.12
N GLU A 6 -2.64 21.74 -5.58
CA GLU A 6 -2.48 22.75 -4.52
C GLU A 6 -2.21 22.05 -3.18
N ALA A 7 -1.38 22.67 -2.32
CA ALA A 7 -1.02 22.12 -1.02
C ALA A 7 -2.23 21.70 -0.18
N ILE A 8 -3.31 22.47 -0.24
CA ILE A 8 -4.56 22.20 0.50
C ILE A 8 -5.25 20.91 0.06
N ASN A 9 -4.98 20.43 -1.16
CA ASN A 9 -5.57 19.22 -1.74
C ASN A 9 -4.71 17.97 -1.52
N ILE A 10 -3.48 18.16 -0.99
CA ILE A 10 -2.58 17.04 -0.69
C ILE A 10 -3.06 16.34 0.59
N LYS A 11 -3.44 15.07 0.44
CA LYS A 11 -3.90 14.18 1.52
C LYS A 11 -2.91 13.04 1.71
N ARG A 12 -3.09 12.29 2.77
CA ARG A 12 -2.34 11.06 3.02
C ARG A 12 -2.37 10.14 1.79
N LYS A 13 -1.22 9.59 1.42
CA LYS A 13 -0.95 8.76 0.23
C LYS A 13 -0.87 9.54 -1.10
N THR A 14 -1.12 10.84 -1.12
CA THR A 14 -0.92 11.65 -2.34
C THR A 14 0.57 11.71 -2.68
N LEU A 15 0.91 11.47 -3.95
CA LEU A 15 2.25 11.63 -4.50
C LEU A 15 2.38 13.01 -5.15
N PHE A 16 3.49 13.67 -4.90
CA PHE A 16 3.78 14.99 -5.48
C PHE A 16 5.29 15.20 -5.64
N GLU A 17 5.66 16.09 -6.54
CA GLU A 17 7.06 16.44 -6.80
C GLU A 17 7.42 17.74 -6.07
N LEU A 18 8.50 17.69 -5.31
CA LEU A 18 9.11 18.85 -4.65
C LEU A 18 10.61 18.84 -4.93
N GLU A 19 11.14 19.97 -5.44
CA GLU A 19 12.58 20.12 -5.72
C GLU A 19 13.14 19.00 -6.63
N ASN A 20 12.36 18.61 -7.65
CA ASN A 20 12.66 17.52 -8.59
C ASN A 20 12.84 16.13 -7.96
N ALA A 21 12.21 15.90 -6.81
CA ALA A 21 12.16 14.58 -6.19
C ALA A 21 10.71 14.19 -5.89
N PRO A 22 10.33 12.91 -6.01
CA PRO A 22 9.00 12.42 -5.70
C PRO A 22 8.84 12.23 -4.19
N TYR A 23 7.72 12.68 -3.67
CA TYR A 23 7.34 12.55 -2.26
C TYR A 23 5.97 11.91 -2.12
N ALA A 24 5.81 11.12 -1.05
CA ALA A 24 4.51 10.63 -0.60
C ALA A 24 4.09 11.40 0.65
N CYS A 25 2.86 11.93 0.67
CA CYS A 25 2.28 12.52 1.86
C CYS A 25 1.93 11.43 2.87
N LEU A 26 2.50 11.52 4.07
CA LEU A 26 2.21 10.63 5.19
C LEU A 26 1.08 11.18 6.05
N ASP A 27 1.04 12.51 6.21
CA ASP A 27 0.03 13.21 6.99
C ASP A 27 -0.07 14.67 6.54
N SER A 28 -1.24 15.28 6.71
CA SER A 28 -1.48 16.68 6.37
C SER A 28 -2.35 17.35 7.42
N ASP A 29 -1.89 18.50 7.93
CA ASP A 29 -2.59 19.32 8.90
C ASP A 29 -2.81 20.72 8.34
N ILE A 30 -4.05 21.20 8.37
CA ILE A 30 -4.46 22.49 7.81
C ILE A 30 -4.76 23.47 8.96
N THR A 31 -3.99 24.54 9.00
CA THR A 31 -4.19 25.63 9.97
C THR A 31 -4.80 26.83 9.28
N THR A 32 -6.03 27.15 9.66
CA THR A 32 -6.74 28.34 9.15
C THR A 32 -6.56 29.48 10.16
N PRO A 33 -6.08 30.66 9.72
CA PRO A 33 -5.90 31.78 10.62
C PRO A 33 -7.24 32.35 11.11
N THR A 34 -7.30 32.73 12.38
CA THR A 34 -8.48 33.39 12.99
C THR A 34 -8.51 34.89 12.74
N ALA A 35 -7.40 35.53 12.30
CA ALA A 35 -7.29 36.95 12.05
C ALA A 35 -7.59 37.29 10.59
N ARG A 36 -8.23 38.48 10.37
CA ARG A 36 -8.45 39.01 9.00
C ARG A 36 -7.11 39.20 8.29
N GLY A 37 -6.95 38.60 7.10
CA GLY A 37 -5.73 38.70 6.28
C GLY A 37 -4.67 37.63 6.50
N GLY A 38 -4.85 36.68 7.40
CA GLY A 38 -3.96 35.55 7.56
C GLY A 38 -4.10 34.56 6.40
N GLN A 39 -2.99 33.90 6.03
CA GLN A 39 -2.97 32.86 5.01
C GLN A 39 -3.19 31.48 5.64
N THR A 40 -4.00 30.64 4.99
CA THR A 40 -4.14 29.24 5.37
C THR A 40 -2.81 28.52 5.09
N LEU A 41 -2.30 27.82 6.08
CA LEU A 41 -1.08 27.05 6.01
C LEU A 41 -1.39 25.55 6.05
N VAL A 42 -0.61 24.77 5.32
CA VAL A 42 -0.70 23.32 5.29
C VAL A 42 0.64 22.76 5.72
N ARG A 43 0.66 22.02 6.82
CA ARG A 43 1.81 21.28 7.28
C ARG A 43 1.73 19.87 6.69
N LEU A 44 2.74 19.51 5.90
CA LEU A 44 2.84 18.18 5.29
C LEU A 44 3.96 17.40 5.95
N LYS A 45 3.64 16.22 6.47
CA LYS A 45 4.60 15.18 6.78
C LYS A 45 4.74 14.31 5.56
N MET A 46 5.94 14.23 5.00
CA MET A 46 6.17 13.62 3.70
C MET A 46 7.43 12.75 3.71
N ARG A 47 7.42 11.70 2.91
CA ARG A 47 8.58 10.82 2.69
C ARG A 47 9.11 11.05 1.28
N ASN A 48 10.40 11.28 1.17
CA ASN A 48 11.11 11.24 -0.10
C ASN A 48 11.18 9.79 -0.59
N LEU A 49 10.69 9.51 -1.80
CA LEU A 49 10.59 8.15 -2.32
C LEU A 49 11.91 7.62 -2.90
N LEU A 50 12.92 8.50 -3.07
CA LEU A 50 14.25 8.08 -3.51
C LEU A 50 15.18 7.76 -2.35
N THR A 51 15.01 8.45 -1.21
CA THR A 51 15.93 8.36 -0.06
C THR A 51 15.30 7.78 1.19
N SER A 52 13.99 7.48 1.15
CA SER A 52 13.17 7.04 2.28
C SER A 52 13.13 8.02 3.47
N ALA A 53 13.80 9.17 3.37
CA ALA A 53 13.86 10.17 4.43
C ALA A 53 12.48 10.84 4.65
N VAL A 54 12.13 11.04 5.91
CA VAL A 54 10.86 11.67 6.31
C VAL A 54 11.13 13.11 6.73
N PHE A 55 10.35 14.03 6.16
CA PHE A 55 10.41 15.46 6.45
C PHE A 55 9.05 16.00 6.86
N GLU A 56 9.07 17.10 7.59
CA GLU A 56 7.88 17.89 7.88
C GLU A 56 8.14 19.33 7.42
N LYS A 57 7.26 19.87 6.58
CA LYS A 57 7.39 21.23 6.04
C LYS A 57 6.02 21.87 5.91
N THR A 58 5.98 23.19 6.15
CA THR A 58 4.76 23.98 6.06
C THR A 58 4.75 24.78 4.77
N PHE A 59 3.62 24.74 4.08
CA PHE A 59 3.37 25.40 2.80
C PHE A 59 2.17 26.32 2.91
N LYS A 60 2.03 27.26 1.97
CA LYS A 60 0.80 28.02 1.81
C LYS A 60 -0.24 27.13 1.12
N ALA A 61 -1.50 27.27 1.48
CA ALA A 61 -2.59 26.47 0.88
C ALA A 61 -2.61 26.52 -0.66
N SER A 62 -2.19 27.66 -1.25
CA SER A 62 -2.14 27.90 -2.69
C SER A 62 -0.85 27.47 -3.37
N ASP A 63 0.15 26.98 -2.63
CA ASP A 63 1.39 26.47 -3.23
C ASP A 63 1.06 25.27 -4.12
N LYS A 64 1.70 25.21 -5.28
CA LYS A 64 1.39 24.22 -6.31
C LYS A 64 2.57 23.25 -6.49
N PHE A 65 2.23 21.99 -6.56
CA PHE A 65 3.16 20.89 -6.79
C PHE A 65 2.77 20.14 -8.06
N LYS A 66 3.74 19.59 -8.76
CA LYS A 66 3.49 18.71 -9.89
C LYS A 66 3.19 17.30 -9.38
N GLU A 67 2.37 16.57 -10.10
CA GLU A 67 2.35 15.11 -9.96
C GLU A 67 3.64 14.54 -10.57
N PRO A 68 4.32 13.61 -9.88
CA PRO A 68 5.51 12.98 -10.43
C PRO A 68 5.14 12.15 -11.66
N ASP A 69 5.98 12.20 -12.69
CA ASP A 69 5.83 11.34 -13.86
C ASP A 69 6.35 9.94 -13.52
N LEU A 70 5.41 9.07 -13.16
CA LEU A 70 5.68 7.70 -12.76
C LEU A 70 5.42 6.74 -13.90
N GLN A 71 6.38 5.87 -14.13
CA GLN A 71 6.20 4.70 -14.97
C GLN A 71 5.68 3.55 -14.13
N LEU A 72 4.59 2.92 -14.58
CA LEU A 72 4.06 1.69 -14.01
C LEU A 72 4.56 0.52 -14.85
N VAL A 73 5.32 -0.38 -14.24
CA VAL A 73 5.83 -1.58 -14.92
C VAL A 73 5.33 -2.84 -14.23
N PRO A 74 4.83 -3.82 -14.99
CA PRO A 74 4.44 -5.09 -14.43
C PRO A 74 5.66 -5.82 -13.88
N ALA A 75 5.56 -6.37 -12.68
CA ALA A 75 6.63 -7.12 -12.05
C ALA A 75 6.08 -8.29 -11.24
N SER A 76 6.92 -9.28 -10.98
CA SER A 76 6.61 -10.37 -10.08
C SER A 76 7.52 -10.33 -8.84
N TYR A 77 6.92 -10.58 -7.68
CA TYR A 77 7.67 -10.72 -6.44
C TYR A 77 8.48 -12.02 -6.47
N LEU A 78 9.75 -11.94 -6.09
CA LEU A 78 10.63 -13.11 -5.99
C LEU A 78 10.77 -13.56 -4.54
N TYR A 79 11.47 -12.78 -3.74
CA TYR A 79 11.73 -13.06 -2.32
C TYR A 79 12.16 -11.78 -1.60
N SER A 80 12.31 -11.87 -0.28
CA SER A 80 12.91 -10.83 0.56
C SER A 80 14.08 -11.40 1.35
N ASP A 81 15.10 -10.57 1.54
CA ASP A 81 16.28 -10.87 2.35
C ASP A 81 16.73 -9.65 3.16
N GLY A 82 17.96 -9.66 3.68
CA GLY A 82 18.52 -8.55 4.45
C GLY A 82 18.82 -7.28 3.65
N GLU A 83 18.79 -7.33 2.33
CA GLU A 83 19.01 -6.20 1.44
C GLU A 83 17.69 -5.53 1.02
N GLY A 84 16.57 -6.26 1.10
CA GLY A 84 15.23 -5.78 0.76
C GLY A 84 14.35 -6.83 0.10
N SER A 85 13.36 -6.36 -0.62
CA SER A 85 12.43 -7.19 -1.38
C SER A 85 12.75 -7.11 -2.86
N HIS A 86 12.87 -8.28 -3.50
CA HIS A 86 13.31 -8.43 -4.88
C HIS A 86 12.13 -8.71 -5.80
N PHE A 87 12.10 -8.00 -6.92
CA PHE A 87 11.05 -8.09 -7.92
C PHE A 87 11.65 -8.25 -9.31
N LEU A 88 11.08 -9.13 -10.12
CA LEU A 88 11.44 -9.26 -11.52
C LEU A 88 10.56 -8.36 -12.38
N ASP A 89 11.16 -7.36 -12.99
CA ASP A 89 10.50 -6.53 -14.01
C ASP A 89 10.16 -7.40 -15.24
N GLN A 90 8.89 -7.46 -15.61
CA GLN A 90 8.40 -8.32 -16.69
C GLN A 90 8.68 -7.75 -18.09
N GLU A 91 9.13 -6.50 -18.19
CA GLU A 91 9.48 -5.85 -19.45
C GLU A 91 10.97 -5.93 -19.73
N SER A 92 11.80 -5.55 -18.73
CA SER A 92 13.26 -5.54 -18.89
C SER A 92 13.93 -6.85 -18.47
N TYR A 93 13.23 -7.71 -17.71
CA TYR A 93 13.76 -8.93 -17.09
C TYR A 93 14.90 -8.68 -16.10
N GLU A 94 14.97 -7.46 -15.58
CA GLU A 94 15.92 -7.10 -14.54
C GLU A 94 15.33 -7.31 -13.16
N THR A 95 16.17 -7.71 -12.20
CA THR A 95 15.79 -7.76 -10.79
C THR A 95 15.93 -6.38 -10.17
N LEU A 96 14.85 -5.89 -9.58
CA LEU A 96 14.79 -4.61 -8.88
C LEU A 96 14.58 -4.86 -7.40
N THR A 97 15.32 -4.13 -6.56
CA THR A 97 15.24 -4.26 -5.10
C THR A 97 14.57 -3.02 -4.53
N LEU A 98 13.57 -3.23 -3.68
CA LEU A 98 12.90 -2.20 -2.88
C LEU A 98 13.26 -2.39 -1.41
N ASP A 99 13.53 -1.29 -0.73
CA ASP A 99 13.74 -1.31 0.72
C ASP A 99 12.43 -1.52 1.48
N GLU A 100 12.54 -1.90 2.75
CA GLU A 100 11.38 -2.17 3.63
C GLU A 100 10.44 -0.95 3.73
N GLY A 101 10.99 0.27 3.71
CA GLY A 101 10.20 1.50 3.76
C GLY A 101 9.34 1.74 2.53
N MET A 102 9.78 1.24 1.36
CA MET A 102 9.04 1.32 0.10
C MET A 102 7.98 0.24 -0.02
N VAL A 103 8.27 -0.96 0.48
CA VAL A 103 7.35 -2.11 0.42
C VAL A 103 6.29 -2.04 1.51
N GLY A 104 6.67 -1.63 2.72
CA GLY A 104 5.78 -1.52 3.87
C GLY A 104 5.08 -2.85 4.16
N ASN A 105 3.76 -2.79 4.39
CA ASN A 105 2.93 -3.96 4.68
C ASN A 105 2.50 -4.77 3.43
N ALA A 106 3.04 -4.45 2.25
CA ALA A 106 2.69 -5.21 1.03
C ALA A 106 3.14 -6.67 1.11
N LEU A 107 4.19 -6.97 1.88
CA LEU A 107 4.66 -8.34 2.08
C LEU A 107 3.61 -9.27 2.71
N ASP A 108 2.68 -8.73 3.50
CA ASP A 108 1.56 -9.48 4.08
C ASP A 108 0.64 -10.08 3.00
N PHE A 109 0.75 -9.60 1.76
CA PHE A 109 -0.10 -9.97 0.62
C PHE A 109 0.67 -10.61 -0.53
N LEU A 110 2.01 -10.75 -0.43
CA LEU A 110 2.85 -11.23 -1.52
C LEU A 110 3.33 -12.65 -1.26
N THR A 111 3.09 -13.51 -2.23
CA THR A 111 3.71 -14.83 -2.35
C THR A 111 4.65 -14.84 -3.54
N GLU A 112 5.62 -15.77 -3.58
CA GLU A 112 6.54 -15.90 -4.71
C GLU A 112 5.76 -16.01 -6.04
N GLY A 113 6.18 -15.22 -7.03
CA GLY A 113 5.51 -15.11 -8.32
C GLY A 113 4.29 -14.20 -8.37
N ALA A 114 3.86 -13.60 -7.25
CA ALA A 114 2.73 -12.67 -7.23
C ALA A 114 2.97 -11.48 -8.16
N LEU A 115 1.98 -11.19 -9.02
CA LEU A 115 2.06 -10.07 -9.97
C LEU A 115 1.63 -8.76 -9.29
N ILE A 116 2.46 -7.73 -9.51
CA ILE A 116 2.25 -6.38 -8.98
C ILE A 116 2.56 -5.34 -10.05
N GLN A 117 2.33 -4.07 -9.75
CA GLN A 117 2.84 -2.94 -10.53
C GLN A 117 3.94 -2.23 -9.73
N LEU A 118 5.12 -2.10 -10.31
CA LEU A 118 6.18 -1.25 -9.76
C LEU A 118 6.02 0.18 -10.24
N HIS A 119 6.23 1.13 -9.34
CA HIS A 119 6.32 2.55 -9.65
C HIS A 119 7.80 2.89 -9.85
N LYS A 120 8.17 3.33 -11.05
CA LYS A 120 9.50 3.84 -11.37
C LYS A 120 9.45 5.35 -11.59
N TYR A 121 10.43 6.04 -11.04
CA TYR A 121 10.69 7.45 -11.29
C TYR A 121 12.10 7.60 -11.86
N ASN A 122 12.21 8.11 -13.10
CA ASN A 122 13.49 8.20 -13.81
C ASN A 122 14.28 6.88 -13.82
N GLY A 123 13.59 5.75 -14.02
CA GLY A 123 14.19 4.41 -14.06
C GLY A 123 14.43 3.76 -12.69
N ASN A 124 14.34 4.51 -11.58
CA ASN A 124 14.51 3.97 -10.24
C ASN A 124 13.18 3.49 -9.66
N PRO A 125 13.10 2.29 -9.05
CA PRO A 125 11.91 1.84 -8.37
C PRO A 125 11.73 2.67 -7.09
N ILE A 126 10.51 3.17 -6.87
CA ILE A 126 10.17 4.03 -5.72
C ILE A 126 9.00 3.50 -4.89
N GLY A 127 8.42 2.40 -5.29
CA GLY A 127 7.31 1.76 -4.61
C GLY A 127 6.61 0.76 -5.49
N LEU A 128 5.54 0.19 -4.94
CA LEU A 128 4.72 -0.79 -5.64
C LEU A 128 3.23 -0.54 -5.40
N GLN A 129 2.43 -1.06 -6.29
CA GLN A 129 0.99 -1.12 -6.17
C GLN A 129 0.52 -2.58 -6.24
N LEU A 130 -0.17 -3.01 -5.19
CA LEU A 130 -0.84 -4.30 -5.16
C LEU A 130 -2.12 -4.27 -6.00
N PRO A 131 -2.56 -5.42 -6.55
CA PRO A 131 -3.91 -5.55 -7.05
C PRO A 131 -4.91 -5.33 -5.92
N MET A 132 -6.15 -4.96 -6.23
CA MET A 132 -7.20 -4.70 -5.24
C MET A 132 -7.47 -5.91 -4.33
N PHE A 133 -7.31 -7.11 -4.88
CA PHE A 133 -7.50 -8.38 -4.18
C PHE A 133 -6.34 -9.31 -4.46
N VAL A 134 -6.00 -10.11 -3.47
CA VAL A 134 -5.07 -11.25 -3.61
C VAL A 134 -5.77 -12.53 -3.15
N GLU A 135 -5.32 -13.66 -3.67
CA GLU A 135 -5.80 -14.97 -3.28
C GLU A 135 -4.71 -15.68 -2.50
N LEU A 136 -4.99 -16.04 -1.25
CA LEU A 136 -4.04 -16.63 -0.33
C LEU A 136 -4.60 -17.91 0.30
N ASP A 137 -3.73 -18.89 0.52
CA ASP A 137 -4.10 -20.14 1.16
C ASP A 137 -4.20 -19.98 2.68
N VAL A 138 -5.25 -20.57 3.26
CA VAL A 138 -5.45 -20.60 4.71
C VAL A 138 -4.59 -21.73 5.29
N THR A 139 -3.57 -21.38 6.04
CA THR A 139 -2.66 -22.36 6.69
C THR A 139 -3.16 -22.81 8.04
N TYR A 140 -3.98 -22.01 8.71
CA TYR A 140 -4.63 -22.33 9.97
C TYR A 140 -5.98 -21.62 10.08
N ALA A 141 -6.97 -22.28 10.64
CA ALA A 141 -8.25 -21.68 10.96
C ALA A 141 -8.75 -22.17 12.33
N GLU A 142 -9.13 -21.26 13.22
CA GLU A 142 -9.71 -21.61 14.51
C GLU A 142 -10.93 -22.53 14.33
N PRO A 143 -11.14 -23.48 15.25
CA PRO A 143 -12.39 -24.25 15.28
C PRO A 143 -13.59 -23.35 15.44
N ALA A 144 -14.67 -23.60 14.70
CA ALA A 144 -15.91 -22.89 14.91
C ALA A 144 -16.41 -23.13 16.34
N ALA A 145 -16.70 -22.04 17.07
CA ALA A 145 -17.24 -22.13 18.43
C ALA A 145 -18.54 -22.94 18.44
N ARG A 146 -18.59 -24.01 19.25
CA ARG A 146 -19.84 -24.79 19.47
C ARG A 146 -20.73 -23.96 20.40
N GLY A 147 -21.77 -23.34 19.86
CA GLY A 147 -22.78 -22.66 20.72
C GLY A 147 -23.47 -21.42 20.12
N ASP A 148 -22.91 -20.78 19.12
CA ASP A 148 -23.51 -19.57 18.51
C ASP A 148 -24.28 -19.86 17.22
N SER A 149 -25.15 -20.85 17.25
CA SER A 149 -26.01 -21.19 16.10
C SER A 149 -27.22 -20.26 15.93
N SER A 150 -27.38 -19.22 16.73
CA SER A 150 -28.54 -18.33 16.67
C SER A 150 -28.32 -16.93 16.12
N SER A 151 -27.06 -16.51 15.87
CA SER A 151 -26.77 -15.28 15.12
C SER A 151 -25.65 -15.55 14.13
N GLY A 152 -25.97 -15.70 12.86
CA GLY A 152 -25.05 -16.02 11.75
C GLY A 152 -23.98 -14.96 11.45
N SER A 153 -23.50 -14.22 12.43
CA SER A 153 -22.52 -13.13 12.34
C SER A 153 -21.18 -13.43 13.01
N GLY A 154 -20.95 -14.66 13.46
CA GLY A 154 -19.66 -15.04 14.06
C GLY A 154 -18.56 -15.07 13.00
N THR A 155 -17.40 -14.50 13.32
CA THR A 155 -16.15 -14.67 12.56
C THR A 155 -15.16 -15.41 13.43
N LYS A 156 -14.20 -16.11 12.82
CA LYS A 156 -13.09 -16.77 13.48
C LYS A 156 -11.76 -16.29 12.92
N LEU A 157 -10.68 -16.47 13.67
CA LEU A 157 -9.34 -16.14 13.22
C LEU A 157 -8.85 -17.20 12.23
N ALA A 158 -8.21 -16.75 11.16
CA ALA A 158 -7.48 -17.59 10.21
C ALA A 158 -6.12 -16.96 9.92
N LYS A 159 -5.10 -17.79 9.80
CA LYS A 159 -3.76 -17.41 9.39
C LYS A 159 -3.53 -17.85 7.96
N LEU A 160 -3.01 -16.93 7.15
CA LEU A 160 -2.72 -17.15 5.74
C LEU A 160 -1.26 -17.56 5.53
N GLU A 161 -0.95 -18.06 4.34
CA GLU A 161 0.39 -18.53 3.96
C GLU A 161 1.49 -17.47 4.08
N THR A 162 1.14 -16.19 3.93
CA THR A 162 2.03 -15.04 4.15
C THR A 162 2.29 -14.75 5.62
N GLY A 163 1.55 -15.38 6.54
CA GLY A 163 1.59 -15.08 7.97
C GLY A 163 0.53 -14.06 8.42
N LEU A 164 -0.17 -13.42 7.48
CA LEU A 164 -1.25 -12.47 7.78
C LEU A 164 -2.40 -13.19 8.51
N GLU A 165 -2.87 -12.58 9.61
CA GLU A 165 -4.02 -13.06 10.37
C GLU A 165 -5.24 -12.21 10.04
N ILE A 166 -6.32 -12.88 9.62
CA ILE A 166 -7.57 -12.22 9.24
C ILE A 166 -8.79 -12.87 9.93
N ARG A 167 -9.88 -12.13 9.98
CA ARG A 167 -11.16 -12.68 10.40
C ARG A 167 -11.95 -13.21 9.21
N VAL A 168 -12.37 -14.48 9.32
CA VAL A 168 -13.10 -15.17 8.25
C VAL A 168 -14.42 -15.73 8.78
N PRO A 169 -15.42 -15.99 7.91
CA PRO A 169 -16.64 -16.71 8.28
C PRO A 169 -16.35 -18.10 8.86
N PRO A 170 -17.23 -18.63 9.73
CA PRO A 170 -17.01 -19.92 10.44
C PRO A 170 -16.82 -21.11 9.50
N PHE A 171 -17.38 -21.07 8.29
CA PHE A 171 -17.31 -22.14 7.31
C PHE A 171 -15.98 -22.27 6.57
N ILE A 172 -15.09 -21.27 6.66
CA ILE A 172 -13.75 -21.33 6.04
C ILE A 172 -12.90 -22.33 6.82
N LYS A 173 -12.18 -23.18 6.08
CA LYS A 173 -11.33 -24.24 6.64
C LYS A 173 -9.86 -24.05 6.22
N GLU A 174 -9.00 -24.68 6.99
CA GLU A 174 -7.59 -24.85 6.62
C GLU A 174 -7.48 -25.55 5.26
N GLY A 175 -6.54 -25.12 4.41
CA GLY A 175 -6.35 -25.58 3.05
C GLY A 175 -7.31 -24.97 2.01
N GLU A 176 -8.21 -24.07 2.41
CA GLU A 176 -9.03 -23.31 1.45
C GLU A 176 -8.30 -22.03 1.02
N LYS A 177 -8.50 -21.63 -0.24
CA LYS A 177 -7.99 -20.36 -0.77
C LYS A 177 -9.04 -19.28 -0.61
N VAL A 178 -8.63 -18.15 -0.04
CA VAL A 178 -9.49 -17.00 0.24
C VAL A 178 -9.01 -15.76 -0.50
N LYS A 179 -9.97 -14.92 -0.88
CA LYS A 179 -9.76 -13.63 -1.49
C LYS A 179 -9.72 -12.56 -0.40
N VAL A 180 -8.65 -11.77 -0.38
CA VAL A 180 -8.39 -10.73 0.63
C VAL A 180 -8.23 -9.39 -0.06
N THR A 181 -8.84 -8.33 0.49
CA THR A 181 -8.62 -6.96 0.03
C THR A 181 -7.26 -6.46 0.50
N THR A 182 -6.46 -5.92 -0.40
CA THR A 182 -5.11 -5.43 -0.07
C THR A 182 -5.11 -4.07 0.63
N GLU A 183 -6.24 -3.36 0.58
CA GLU A 183 -6.38 -2.05 1.22
C GLU A 183 -6.44 -2.14 2.76
N ASN A 184 -7.17 -3.12 3.28
CA ASN A 184 -7.45 -3.25 4.73
C ASN A 184 -7.16 -4.63 5.31
N GLY A 185 -6.76 -5.61 4.47
CA GLY A 185 -6.47 -6.98 4.91
C GLY A 185 -7.73 -7.78 5.28
N GLU A 186 -8.91 -7.42 4.75
CA GLU A 186 -10.16 -8.08 5.11
C GLU A 186 -10.52 -9.20 4.13
N PHE A 187 -11.18 -10.21 4.67
CA PHE A 187 -11.77 -11.29 3.87
C PHE A 187 -12.85 -10.74 2.92
N SER A 188 -12.71 -11.02 1.64
CA SER A 188 -13.64 -10.61 0.59
C SER A 188 -14.49 -11.77 0.05
N GLY A 189 -14.00 -13.00 0.15
CA GLY A 189 -14.71 -14.17 -0.37
C GLY A 189 -13.82 -15.40 -0.45
N ARG A 190 -14.38 -16.51 -0.92
CA ARG A 190 -13.58 -17.65 -1.36
C ARG A 190 -12.97 -17.35 -2.73
N ALA A 191 -11.76 -17.82 -2.98
CA ALA A 191 -11.23 -17.85 -4.33
C ALA A 191 -12.08 -18.79 -5.20
N ASP A 192 -12.26 -18.40 -6.45
CA ASP A 192 -12.96 -19.27 -7.40
C ASP A 192 -12.13 -20.54 -7.60
N LYS A 193 -12.80 -21.70 -7.59
CA LYS A 193 -12.14 -22.97 -7.95
C LYS A 193 -11.84 -22.90 -9.44
N SER A 194 -10.56 -22.72 -9.78
CA SER A 194 -10.07 -22.93 -11.14
C SER A 194 -10.16 -24.39 -11.53
#